data_5e48354393b9dc789304521a652871b4
#
_entry.id   5e48354393b9dc789304521a652871b4
#
_cell.length_a   1.000
_cell.length_b   1.000
_cell.length_c   1.000
_cell.angle_alpha   90.00
_cell.angle_beta   90.00
_cell.angle_gamma   90.00
#
_symmetry.space_group_name_H-M   'P 1'
#
loop_
_entity.id
_entity.type
_entity.pdbx_description
1 polymer ?
#
loop_
_entity_poly.entity_id
_entity_poly.type
_entity_poly.pdbx_seq_one_letter_code
_entity_poly.pdbx_strand_id
1 'polypeptide(L)'
;MSAYAAENRLRRWFTGEEHTNMKLTIPSNAEKILQVLNENGHEAYVVGGCVRDSILDRNPNDWDITTSASPYQVKELFPRTIDTGLQHGTVTVMMDKEGYEVTTYRVDGEYEDGRHPKQVTFTSSLEEDLKRRDFTINAMAYHPKEGLVDLFHGMDDMRNKIIRCVGDPLERFHEDALRIMRAVRFSAQLGFEIEAETKAGISRLTPNLRNVSAERIQAEFVKLLVSPHPDYLRVAYETGITREFLPEFDLCMETEQNTPYHCFTVGEHILHSLLYVEADKVLRLTMLLHDIAKPVMKTTDENGRDHFKMHAVKGEEMSKQILRRLKFDNDTIAQVSRLIRYHDDRPEGQMKAVRRAVNRIGEDLFPLYLEVQKADMLAQSDYRRDEKIARQESVKACYEEMHRENQCVSLKTLAVTGRDLIQAGYKPGPELGEILNRLLEHVLDVPEDNTKEKLMSLI
;
A
#
# COMPACT_ATOMS: atom_id res chain seq x y z
N MET A 1 3.41 24.86 -10.42
CA MET A 1 3.05 24.98 -11.86
C MET A 1 1.67 24.41 -12.04
N SER A 2 0.78 25.01 -12.82
CA SER A 2 -0.61 24.56 -12.91
C SER A 2 -0.72 23.25 -13.71
N ALA A 3 -1.73 22.41 -13.37
CA ALA A 3 -2.06 21.17 -14.10
C ALA A 3 -2.17 21.39 -15.63
N TYR A 4 -2.61 22.56 -16.04
CA TYR A 4 -2.70 22.97 -17.44
C TYR A 4 -1.33 23.10 -18.15
N ALA A 5 -0.27 23.47 -17.43
CA ALA A 5 1.09 23.54 -18.00
C ALA A 5 1.72 22.16 -18.19
N ALA A 6 1.43 21.23 -17.28
CA ALA A 6 1.85 19.83 -17.37
C ALA A 6 1.13 19.12 -18.53
N GLU A 7 -0.18 19.33 -18.68
CA GLU A 7 -0.98 18.74 -19.76
C GLU A 7 -0.56 19.24 -21.15
N ASN A 8 -0.21 20.54 -21.28
CA ASN A 8 0.31 21.09 -22.54
C ASN A 8 1.73 20.62 -22.87
N ARG A 9 2.58 20.35 -21.86
CA ARG A 9 3.92 19.78 -22.06
C ARG A 9 3.81 18.33 -22.52
N LEU A 10 2.96 17.53 -21.87
CA LEU A 10 2.67 16.15 -22.28
C LEU A 10 2.12 16.09 -23.72
N ARG A 11 1.20 17.00 -24.09
CA ARG A 11 0.68 17.08 -25.49
C ARG A 11 1.78 17.31 -26.51
N ARG A 12 2.74 18.20 -26.26
CA ARG A 12 3.87 18.48 -27.17
C ARG A 12 4.77 17.26 -27.37
N TRP A 13 5.05 16.50 -26.30
CA TRP A 13 5.88 15.31 -26.37
C TRP A 13 5.21 14.15 -27.13
N PHE A 14 3.89 14.14 -27.17
CA PHE A 14 3.11 13.10 -27.86
C PHE A 14 2.80 13.40 -29.33
N THR A 15 3.18 14.54 -29.90
CA THR A 15 2.89 14.88 -31.30
C THR A 15 3.92 14.39 -32.33
N GLY A 16 4.88 13.54 -31.93
CA GLY A 16 5.70 12.73 -32.87
C GLY A 16 6.95 13.44 -33.45
N GLU A 17 7.06 14.77 -33.38
CA GLU A 17 8.19 15.50 -33.97
C GLU A 17 9.36 15.79 -33.00
N GLU A 18 9.18 15.49 -31.69
CA GLU A 18 10.12 15.93 -30.64
C GLU A 18 10.75 14.80 -29.81
N HIS A 19 10.59 13.50 -30.15
CA HIS A 19 11.15 12.42 -29.33
C HIS A 19 12.69 12.48 -29.21
N THR A 20 13.37 12.87 -30.25
CA THR A 20 14.84 13.04 -30.28
C THR A 20 15.34 14.28 -29.55
N ASN A 21 14.49 15.26 -29.30
CA ASN A 21 14.84 16.52 -28.64
C ASN A 21 14.30 16.63 -27.20
N MET A 22 13.74 15.57 -26.65
CA MET A 22 13.22 15.54 -25.28
C MET A 22 14.35 15.76 -24.28
N LYS A 23 14.21 16.79 -23.42
CA LYS A 23 15.16 17.03 -22.31
C LYS A 23 14.48 16.71 -20.99
N LEU A 24 14.93 15.63 -20.36
CA LEU A 24 14.58 15.29 -18.99
C LEU A 24 15.56 15.94 -18.03
N THR A 25 15.06 16.40 -16.89
CA THR A 25 15.90 16.88 -15.80
C THR A 25 16.30 15.69 -14.96
N ILE A 26 17.57 15.37 -14.94
CA ILE A 26 18.12 14.29 -14.10
C ILE A 26 18.97 14.90 -12.96
N PRO A 27 19.13 14.22 -11.82
CA PRO A 27 19.99 14.71 -10.73
C PRO A 27 21.43 14.86 -11.18
N SER A 28 22.11 15.90 -10.68
CA SER A 28 23.51 16.19 -11.03
C SER A 28 24.47 15.03 -10.71
N ASN A 29 24.16 14.24 -9.67
CA ASN A 29 24.97 13.06 -9.31
C ASN A 29 24.77 11.92 -10.31
N ALA A 30 23.54 11.68 -10.77
CA ALA A 30 23.28 10.72 -11.85
C ALA A 30 23.99 11.15 -13.15
N GLU A 31 23.91 12.44 -13.51
CA GLU A 31 24.62 12.98 -14.68
C GLU A 31 26.15 12.79 -14.59
N LYS A 32 26.75 13.02 -13.42
CA LYS A 32 28.19 12.74 -13.18
C LYS A 32 28.54 11.28 -13.36
N ILE A 33 27.67 10.35 -12.88
CA ILE A 33 27.90 8.91 -13.05
C ILE A 33 27.90 8.54 -14.54
N LEU A 34 26.88 9.04 -15.30
CA LEU A 34 26.86 8.83 -16.75
C LEU A 34 28.11 9.38 -17.43
N GLN A 35 28.54 10.59 -17.05
CA GLN A 35 29.72 11.23 -17.61
C GLN A 35 30.99 10.40 -17.36
N VAL A 36 31.23 9.96 -16.12
CA VAL A 36 32.42 9.14 -15.77
C VAL A 36 32.45 7.84 -16.57
N LEU A 37 31.32 7.16 -16.70
CA LEU A 37 31.23 5.91 -17.48
C LEU A 37 31.54 6.16 -18.97
N ASN A 38 30.95 7.22 -19.56
CA ASN A 38 31.15 7.56 -20.96
C ASN A 38 32.62 8.00 -21.26
N GLU A 39 33.22 8.80 -20.38
CA GLU A 39 34.61 9.22 -20.54
C GLU A 39 35.60 8.05 -20.49
N ASN A 40 35.18 6.92 -19.87
CA ASN A 40 35.97 5.68 -19.83
C ASN A 40 35.56 4.66 -20.90
N GLY A 41 34.78 5.09 -21.91
CA GLY A 41 34.46 4.27 -23.09
C GLY A 41 33.27 3.31 -22.88
N HIS A 42 32.46 3.52 -21.85
CA HIS A 42 31.27 2.70 -21.57
C HIS A 42 30.00 3.48 -21.90
N GLU A 43 29.04 2.81 -22.55
CA GLU A 43 27.67 3.35 -22.68
C GLU A 43 27.01 3.37 -21.31
N ALA A 44 26.20 4.41 -21.03
CA ALA A 44 25.43 4.51 -19.81
C ALA A 44 24.18 5.38 -19.99
N TYR A 45 23.06 4.93 -19.44
CA TYR A 45 21.77 5.62 -19.51
C TYR A 45 21.05 5.54 -18.17
N VAL A 46 20.27 6.56 -17.81
CA VAL A 46 19.21 6.39 -16.81
C VAL A 46 18.07 5.59 -17.44
N VAL A 47 17.39 4.70 -16.67
CA VAL A 47 16.51 3.70 -17.26
C VAL A 47 15.32 3.34 -16.37
N GLY A 48 14.22 2.96 -17.00
CA GLY A 48 13.10 2.35 -16.27
C GLY A 48 12.16 3.37 -15.61
N GLY A 49 11.85 3.13 -14.33
CA GLY A 49 10.85 3.91 -13.59
C GLY A 49 11.14 5.41 -13.54
N CYS A 50 12.38 5.80 -13.37
CA CYS A 50 12.77 7.22 -13.32
C CYS A 50 12.53 7.94 -14.67
N VAL A 51 12.77 7.28 -15.79
CA VAL A 51 12.50 7.83 -17.12
C VAL A 51 10.99 8.01 -17.31
N ARG A 52 10.20 6.96 -17.07
CA ARG A 52 8.74 7.01 -17.11
C ARG A 52 8.18 8.13 -16.24
N ASP A 53 8.58 8.20 -14.98
CA ASP A 53 8.03 9.15 -14.03
C ASP A 53 8.42 10.59 -14.38
N SER A 54 9.65 10.81 -14.88
CA SER A 54 10.08 12.11 -15.38
C SER A 54 9.26 12.55 -16.60
N ILE A 55 8.92 11.65 -17.52
CA ILE A 55 8.07 11.94 -18.68
C ILE A 55 6.65 12.29 -18.23
N LEU A 56 6.13 11.62 -17.18
CA LEU A 56 4.81 11.88 -16.60
C LEU A 56 4.77 13.08 -15.65
N ASP A 57 5.84 13.88 -15.57
CA ASP A 57 6.00 15.04 -14.66
C ASP A 57 5.82 14.63 -13.17
N ARG A 58 6.24 13.40 -12.84
CA ARG A 58 6.31 12.87 -11.49
C ARG A 58 7.75 12.96 -11.00
N ASN A 59 7.94 13.09 -9.69
CA ASN A 59 9.29 13.06 -9.09
C ASN A 59 9.70 11.60 -8.88
N PRO A 60 10.73 11.10 -9.60
CA PRO A 60 11.28 9.77 -9.32
C PRO A 60 11.87 9.69 -7.91
N ASN A 61 11.62 8.58 -7.21
CA ASN A 61 12.23 8.33 -5.91
C ASN A 61 13.65 7.81 -6.07
N ASP A 62 13.87 6.94 -7.06
CA ASP A 62 15.13 6.25 -7.31
C ASP A 62 15.57 6.47 -8.76
N TRP A 63 16.86 6.56 -9.00
CA TRP A 63 17.46 6.74 -10.32
C TRP A 63 18.34 5.55 -10.66
N ASP A 64 17.82 4.65 -11.48
CA ASP A 64 18.54 3.48 -11.96
C ASP A 64 19.36 3.84 -13.20
N ILE A 65 20.57 3.34 -13.24
CA ILE A 65 21.51 3.50 -14.37
C ILE A 65 21.81 2.12 -14.95
N THR A 66 21.81 2.01 -16.26
CA THR A 66 22.27 0.81 -16.95
C THR A 66 23.47 1.15 -17.83
N THR A 67 24.44 0.22 -17.94
CA THR A 67 25.73 0.47 -18.60
C THR A 67 26.30 -0.76 -19.26
N SER A 68 27.16 -0.55 -20.29
CA SER A 68 27.97 -1.60 -20.88
C SER A 68 29.20 -2.00 -20.02
N ALA A 69 29.53 -1.20 -18.98
CA ALA A 69 30.61 -1.52 -18.05
C ALA A 69 30.26 -2.75 -17.21
N SER A 70 31.20 -3.66 -17.02
CA SER A 70 31.07 -4.76 -16.07
C SER A 70 31.03 -4.25 -14.63
N PRO A 71 30.49 -5.02 -13.66
CA PRO A 71 30.44 -4.60 -12.27
C PRO A 71 31.80 -4.25 -11.68
N TYR A 72 32.84 -4.94 -12.08
CA TYR A 72 34.20 -4.68 -11.63
C TYR A 72 34.75 -3.36 -12.19
N GLN A 73 34.48 -3.05 -13.47
CA GLN A 73 34.85 -1.77 -14.08
C GLN A 73 34.11 -0.61 -13.40
N VAL A 74 32.83 -0.76 -13.06
CA VAL A 74 32.09 0.22 -12.27
C VAL A 74 32.78 0.47 -10.91
N LYS A 75 33.21 -0.58 -10.21
CA LYS A 75 33.90 -0.47 -8.92
C LYS A 75 35.27 0.19 -9.04
N GLU A 76 35.98 0.01 -10.14
CA GLU A 76 37.26 0.67 -10.40
C GLU A 76 37.10 2.17 -10.67
N LEU A 77 36.02 2.58 -11.32
CA LEU A 77 35.78 3.98 -11.69
C LEU A 77 35.23 4.84 -10.53
N PHE A 78 34.61 4.23 -9.53
CA PHE A 78 34.00 4.98 -8.43
C PHE A 78 34.57 4.62 -7.08
N PRO A 79 35.01 5.63 -6.28
CA PRO A 79 35.74 5.40 -5.03
C PRO A 79 34.89 4.80 -3.90
N ARG A 80 33.56 4.91 -3.99
CA ARG A 80 32.64 4.41 -2.97
C ARG A 80 31.51 3.64 -3.63
N THR A 81 31.57 2.32 -3.49
CA THR A 81 30.53 1.41 -4.02
C THR A 81 30.09 0.41 -2.96
N ILE A 82 28.87 -0.10 -3.11
CA ILE A 82 28.30 -1.17 -2.26
C ILE A 82 27.88 -2.31 -3.19
N ASP A 83 28.27 -3.53 -2.82
CA ASP A 83 27.93 -4.74 -3.58
C ASP A 83 26.49 -5.18 -3.26
N THR A 84 25.51 -4.58 -3.90
CA THR A 84 24.07 -4.86 -3.67
C THR A 84 23.56 -6.05 -4.47
N GLY A 85 24.22 -6.42 -5.55
CA GLY A 85 23.82 -7.51 -6.43
C GLY A 85 24.89 -7.88 -7.45
N LEU A 86 26.15 -8.01 -7.04
CA LEU A 86 27.29 -8.20 -7.93
C LEU A 86 27.13 -9.39 -8.88
N GLN A 87 26.60 -10.51 -8.37
CA GLN A 87 26.31 -11.71 -9.17
C GLN A 87 25.21 -11.50 -10.24
N HIS A 88 24.39 -10.46 -10.08
CA HIS A 88 23.33 -10.08 -11.02
C HIS A 88 23.70 -8.82 -11.83
N GLY A 89 24.94 -8.36 -11.71
CA GLY A 89 25.45 -7.22 -12.47
C GLY A 89 25.16 -5.85 -11.85
N THR A 90 24.65 -5.76 -10.63
CA THR A 90 24.29 -4.49 -9.99
C THR A 90 25.29 -4.09 -8.91
N VAL A 91 25.73 -2.83 -8.96
CA VAL A 91 26.59 -2.17 -7.97
C VAL A 91 25.93 -0.84 -7.60
N THR A 92 25.82 -0.55 -6.31
CA THR A 92 25.37 0.78 -5.86
C THR A 92 26.56 1.73 -5.77
N VAL A 93 26.55 2.78 -6.57
CA VAL A 93 27.53 3.89 -6.52
C VAL A 93 27.04 4.93 -5.52
N MET A 94 27.87 5.27 -4.54
CA MET A 94 27.55 6.25 -3.50
C MET A 94 28.07 7.65 -3.90
N MET A 95 27.14 8.59 -4.08
CA MET A 95 27.42 10.01 -4.37
C MET A 95 26.74 10.88 -3.30
N ASP A 96 27.50 11.72 -2.59
CA ASP A 96 26.98 12.67 -1.58
C ASP A 96 25.95 12.06 -0.59
N LYS A 97 26.22 10.82 -0.11
CA LYS A 97 25.36 10.00 0.77
C LYS A 97 24.13 9.38 0.11
N GLU A 98 23.89 9.60 -1.18
CA GLU A 98 22.84 8.94 -1.96
C GLU A 98 23.42 7.75 -2.71
N GLY A 99 22.66 6.67 -2.83
CA GLY A 99 23.01 5.47 -3.59
C GLY A 99 22.32 5.46 -4.95
N TYR A 100 23.08 5.19 -6.00
CA TYR A 100 22.60 5.02 -7.37
C TYR A 100 22.86 3.58 -7.81
N GLU A 101 21.83 2.84 -8.16
CA GLU A 101 21.99 1.48 -8.68
C GLU A 101 22.50 1.54 -10.13
N VAL A 102 23.69 0.97 -10.35
CA VAL A 102 24.31 0.86 -11.67
C VAL A 102 24.34 -0.61 -12.06
N THR A 103 23.60 -0.98 -13.09
CA THR A 103 23.44 -2.36 -13.55
C THR A 103 24.09 -2.54 -14.92
N THR A 104 24.95 -3.54 -15.04
CA THR A 104 25.54 -3.95 -16.31
C THR A 104 24.48 -4.51 -17.25
N TYR A 105 24.52 -4.16 -18.53
CA TYR A 105 23.66 -4.75 -19.55
C TYR A 105 23.74 -6.27 -19.50
N ARG A 106 22.61 -6.92 -19.50
CA ARG A 106 22.55 -8.36 -19.36
C ARG A 106 21.40 -8.99 -20.13
N VAL A 107 21.61 -10.24 -20.47
CA VAL A 107 20.56 -11.16 -20.91
C VAL A 107 20.34 -12.15 -19.77
N ASP A 108 19.11 -12.27 -19.34
CA ASP A 108 18.75 -13.25 -18.32
C ASP A 108 18.64 -14.64 -18.96
N GLY A 109 19.30 -15.64 -18.37
CA GLY A 109 19.21 -17.04 -18.82
C GLY A 109 17.91 -17.70 -18.33
N GLU A 110 17.86 -19.04 -18.41
CA GLU A 110 16.70 -19.79 -17.89
C GLU A 110 16.49 -19.53 -16.39
N TYR A 111 15.23 -19.35 -15.99
CA TYR A 111 14.83 -19.17 -14.61
C TYR A 111 14.48 -20.51 -13.97
N GLU A 112 15.10 -20.86 -12.84
CA GLU A 112 14.85 -22.13 -12.13
C GLU A 112 13.76 -22.01 -11.06
N ASP A 113 13.74 -20.88 -10.35
CA ASP A 113 12.88 -20.64 -9.19
C ASP A 113 11.79 -19.59 -9.45
N GLY A 114 11.61 -19.22 -10.72
CA GLY A 114 10.66 -18.15 -11.11
C GLY A 114 11.04 -16.76 -10.61
N ARG A 115 12.33 -16.53 -10.26
CA ARG A 115 12.83 -15.23 -9.80
C ARG A 115 14.21 -14.88 -10.31
N HIS A 116 15.14 -15.84 -10.20
CA HIS A 116 16.54 -15.59 -10.52
C HIS A 116 16.91 -16.42 -11.74
N PRO A 117 17.53 -15.80 -12.76
CA PRO A 117 18.11 -16.57 -13.85
C PRO A 117 19.24 -17.44 -13.29
N LYS A 118 19.34 -18.68 -13.73
CA LYS A 118 20.46 -19.59 -13.40
C LYS A 118 21.81 -18.99 -13.68
N GLN A 119 21.88 -18.26 -14.78
CA GLN A 119 23.08 -17.53 -15.22
C GLN A 119 22.66 -16.20 -15.81
N VAL A 120 23.42 -15.17 -15.49
CA VAL A 120 23.33 -13.87 -16.12
C VAL A 120 24.49 -13.77 -17.12
N THR A 121 24.18 -13.51 -18.36
CA THR A 121 25.20 -13.25 -19.37
C THR A 121 25.27 -11.74 -19.62
N PHE A 122 26.42 -11.14 -19.38
CA PHE A 122 26.60 -9.73 -19.70
C PHE A 122 26.68 -9.53 -21.20
N THR A 123 26.07 -8.46 -21.68
CA THR A 123 26.04 -8.08 -23.09
C THR A 123 26.51 -6.63 -23.23
N SER A 124 26.90 -6.26 -24.43
CA SER A 124 27.16 -4.86 -24.79
C SER A 124 25.95 -4.16 -25.41
N SER A 125 24.83 -4.86 -25.54
CA SER A 125 23.63 -4.36 -26.22
C SER A 125 22.62 -3.80 -25.24
N LEU A 126 22.34 -2.49 -25.33
CA LEU A 126 21.25 -1.84 -24.60
C LEU A 126 19.88 -2.45 -24.98
N GLU A 127 19.67 -2.81 -26.24
CA GLU A 127 18.44 -3.43 -26.70
C GLU A 127 18.12 -4.71 -25.92
N GLU A 128 19.11 -5.59 -25.74
CA GLU A 128 18.94 -6.82 -24.98
C GLU A 128 18.63 -6.56 -23.50
N ASP A 129 19.25 -5.53 -22.90
CA ASP A 129 18.96 -5.14 -21.52
C ASP A 129 17.53 -4.57 -21.38
N LEU A 130 17.06 -3.79 -22.35
CA LEU A 130 15.69 -3.28 -22.34
C LEU A 130 14.66 -4.37 -22.59
N LYS A 131 14.97 -5.34 -23.48
CA LYS A 131 14.07 -6.45 -23.87
C LYS A 131 13.68 -7.36 -22.73
N ARG A 132 14.56 -7.59 -21.73
CA ARG A 132 14.27 -8.43 -20.56
C ARG A 132 13.39 -7.77 -19.52
N ARG A 133 13.06 -6.47 -19.66
CA ARG A 133 12.26 -5.72 -18.69
C ARG A 133 10.79 -6.15 -18.73
N ASP A 134 10.06 -5.78 -17.69
CA ASP A 134 8.66 -6.21 -17.49
C ASP A 134 7.69 -5.57 -18.50
N PHE A 135 7.65 -4.23 -18.54
CA PHE A 135 6.66 -3.48 -19.32
C PHE A 135 7.33 -2.44 -20.21
N THR A 136 6.70 -2.16 -21.35
CA THR A 136 7.20 -1.19 -22.35
C THR A 136 7.47 0.19 -21.72
N ILE A 137 6.59 0.66 -20.85
CA ILE A 137 6.72 1.95 -20.15
C ILE A 137 7.93 1.99 -19.19
N ASN A 138 8.51 0.86 -18.85
CA ASN A 138 9.73 0.72 -18.02
C ASN A 138 10.95 0.28 -18.85
N ALA A 139 10.78 0.06 -20.15
CA ALA A 139 11.84 -0.35 -21.07
C ALA A 139 12.33 0.81 -21.95
N MET A 140 12.40 2.00 -21.34
CA MET A 140 12.94 3.21 -21.97
C MET A 140 14.20 3.63 -21.23
N ALA A 141 15.18 4.12 -21.98
CA ALA A 141 16.43 4.66 -21.47
C ALA A 141 16.61 6.12 -21.92
N TYR A 142 17.33 6.93 -21.14
CA TYR A 142 17.58 8.31 -21.47
C TYR A 142 19.03 8.72 -21.18
N HIS A 143 19.60 9.48 -22.10
CA HIS A 143 20.89 10.12 -21.95
C HIS A 143 20.82 11.60 -22.32
N PRO A 144 21.44 12.52 -21.55
CA PRO A 144 21.30 13.97 -21.79
C PRO A 144 21.76 14.45 -23.17
N LYS A 145 22.72 13.74 -23.79
CA LYS A 145 23.27 14.08 -25.12
C LYS A 145 22.57 13.33 -26.26
N GLU A 146 22.11 12.11 -26.02
CA GLU A 146 21.54 11.23 -27.07
C GLU A 146 20.02 11.26 -27.09
N GLY A 147 19.38 11.76 -26.01
CA GLY A 147 17.95 11.82 -25.88
C GLY A 147 17.33 10.51 -25.36
N LEU A 148 16.06 10.32 -25.68
CA LEU A 148 15.27 9.16 -25.28
C LEU A 148 15.48 7.99 -26.24
N VAL A 149 15.76 6.81 -25.70
CA VAL A 149 15.79 5.54 -26.41
C VAL A 149 14.54 4.73 -26.03
N ASP A 150 13.63 4.56 -26.98
CA ASP A 150 12.37 3.82 -26.83
C ASP A 150 12.23 2.79 -27.96
N LEU A 151 12.75 1.59 -27.73
CA LEU A 151 12.77 0.50 -28.73
C LEU A 151 11.48 -0.35 -28.71
N PHE A 152 10.68 -0.24 -27.65
CA PHE A 152 9.50 -1.08 -27.41
C PHE A 152 8.20 -0.30 -27.35
N HIS A 153 8.18 0.93 -27.89
CA HIS A 153 6.99 1.78 -27.99
C HIS A 153 6.37 2.17 -26.63
N GLY A 154 7.20 2.32 -25.60
CA GLY A 154 6.76 2.74 -24.26
C GLY A 154 6.09 4.13 -24.25
N MET A 155 6.54 5.06 -25.12
CA MET A 155 5.91 6.36 -25.29
C MET A 155 4.48 6.27 -25.82
N ASP A 156 4.24 5.39 -26.80
CA ASP A 156 2.91 5.17 -27.36
C ASP A 156 1.98 4.55 -26.30
N ASP A 157 2.47 3.57 -25.54
CA ASP A 157 1.71 2.97 -24.45
C ASP A 157 1.43 3.96 -23.32
N MET A 158 2.35 4.85 -22.98
CA MET A 158 2.10 5.93 -22.03
C MET A 158 1.05 6.92 -22.53
N ARG A 159 1.10 7.29 -23.82
CA ARG A 159 0.10 8.17 -24.47
C ARG A 159 -1.29 7.54 -24.39
N ASN A 160 -1.38 6.25 -24.67
CA ASN A 160 -2.64 5.50 -24.68
C ASN A 160 -3.05 5.03 -23.27
N LYS A 161 -2.24 5.29 -22.24
CA LYS A 161 -2.45 4.84 -20.86
C LYS A 161 -2.59 3.32 -20.75
N ILE A 162 -1.62 2.60 -21.31
CA ILE A 162 -1.61 1.14 -21.40
C ILE A 162 -0.41 0.57 -20.64
N ILE A 163 -0.63 -0.53 -19.91
CA ILE A 163 0.40 -1.41 -19.35
C ILE A 163 0.51 -2.62 -20.27
N ARG A 164 1.63 -2.74 -20.97
CA ARG A 164 1.94 -3.81 -21.90
C ARG A 164 3.26 -4.47 -21.54
N CYS A 165 3.32 -5.80 -21.57
CA CYS A 165 4.58 -6.54 -21.47
C CYS A 165 5.52 -6.23 -22.63
N VAL A 166 6.83 -6.27 -22.36
CA VAL A 166 7.83 -6.29 -23.41
C VAL A 166 7.86 -7.69 -24.04
N GLY A 167 7.53 -7.81 -25.33
CA GLY A 167 7.45 -9.10 -26.02
C GLY A 167 6.27 -9.94 -25.57
N ASP A 168 6.46 -11.27 -25.48
CA ASP A 168 5.39 -12.21 -25.12
C ASP A 168 5.09 -12.17 -23.62
N PRO A 169 3.84 -11.85 -23.19
CA PRO A 169 3.45 -11.86 -21.79
C PRO A 169 3.66 -13.21 -21.10
N LEU A 170 3.46 -14.32 -21.79
CA LEU A 170 3.62 -15.66 -21.21
C LEU A 170 5.09 -15.91 -20.83
N GLU A 171 6.02 -15.53 -21.70
CA GLU A 171 7.44 -15.62 -21.40
C GLU A 171 7.80 -14.75 -20.18
N ARG A 172 7.39 -13.47 -20.21
CA ARG A 172 7.69 -12.49 -19.13
C ARG A 172 7.16 -12.94 -17.77
N PHE A 173 5.95 -13.48 -17.70
CA PHE A 173 5.36 -13.96 -16.45
C PHE A 173 5.88 -15.33 -16.02
N HIS A 174 6.38 -16.13 -16.95
CA HIS A 174 7.04 -17.40 -16.62
C HIS A 174 8.43 -17.17 -16.00
N GLU A 175 9.15 -16.16 -16.46
CA GLU A 175 10.45 -15.76 -15.92
C GLU A 175 10.34 -15.30 -14.46
N ASP A 176 9.46 -14.35 -14.17
CA ASP A 176 9.16 -13.89 -12.82
C ASP A 176 7.66 -13.64 -12.66
N ALA A 177 7.00 -14.54 -11.95
CA ALA A 177 5.56 -14.46 -11.71
C ALA A 177 5.16 -13.21 -10.91
N LEU A 178 6.08 -12.56 -10.16
CA LEU A 178 5.79 -11.30 -9.48
C LEU A 178 5.44 -10.18 -10.47
N ARG A 179 5.87 -10.27 -11.72
CA ARG A 179 5.48 -9.31 -12.78
C ARG A 179 3.97 -9.24 -12.98
N ILE A 180 3.24 -10.32 -12.65
CA ILE A 180 1.77 -10.35 -12.62
C ILE A 180 1.23 -9.33 -11.60
N MET A 181 1.74 -9.35 -10.37
CA MET A 181 1.37 -8.37 -9.34
C MET A 181 1.80 -6.95 -9.73
N ARG A 182 2.98 -6.82 -10.34
CA ARG A 182 3.51 -5.53 -10.81
C ARG A 182 2.63 -4.90 -11.89
N ALA A 183 2.05 -5.69 -12.80
CA ALA A 183 1.13 -5.19 -13.82
C ALA A 183 -0.07 -4.47 -13.21
N VAL A 184 -0.76 -5.11 -12.27
CA VAL A 184 -1.92 -4.53 -11.60
C VAL A 184 -1.50 -3.34 -10.70
N ARG A 185 -0.37 -3.45 -10.02
CA ARG A 185 0.17 -2.34 -9.22
C ARG A 185 0.47 -1.10 -10.08
N PHE A 186 1.14 -1.25 -11.23
CA PHE A 186 1.39 -0.12 -12.13
C PHE A 186 0.09 0.43 -12.72
N SER A 187 -0.84 -0.44 -13.09
CA SER A 187 -2.19 -0.03 -13.51
C SER A 187 -2.86 0.86 -12.46
N ALA A 188 -2.85 0.45 -11.18
CA ALA A 188 -3.40 1.21 -10.07
C ALA A 188 -2.64 2.51 -9.76
N GLN A 189 -1.32 2.51 -9.86
CA GLN A 189 -0.49 3.69 -9.57
C GLN A 189 -0.58 4.77 -10.67
N LEU A 190 -0.75 4.36 -11.91
CA LEU A 190 -0.76 5.25 -13.07
C LEU A 190 -2.17 5.58 -13.57
N GLY A 191 -3.18 4.79 -13.18
CA GLY A 191 -4.52 4.87 -13.76
C GLY A 191 -4.56 4.39 -15.21
N PHE A 192 -3.71 3.41 -15.57
CA PHE A 192 -3.57 2.85 -16.91
C PHE A 192 -4.29 1.50 -17.01
N GLU A 193 -4.85 1.20 -18.18
CA GLU A 193 -5.43 -0.10 -18.46
C GLU A 193 -4.36 -1.15 -18.81
N ILE A 194 -4.59 -2.40 -18.44
CA ILE A 194 -3.73 -3.50 -18.85
C ILE A 194 -4.16 -3.95 -20.24
N GLU A 195 -3.20 -4.01 -21.15
CA GLU A 195 -3.40 -4.47 -22.53
C GLU A 195 -3.98 -5.89 -22.57
N ALA A 196 -4.85 -6.18 -23.57
CA ALA A 196 -5.65 -7.39 -23.62
C ALA A 196 -4.83 -8.69 -23.59
N GLU A 197 -3.74 -8.78 -24.38
CA GLU A 197 -2.87 -9.97 -24.41
C GLU A 197 -2.10 -10.11 -23.09
N THR A 198 -1.63 -9.00 -22.53
CA THR A 198 -1.00 -8.95 -21.20
C THR A 198 -1.97 -9.43 -20.12
N LYS A 199 -3.24 -8.95 -20.14
CA LYS A 199 -4.30 -9.39 -19.21
C LYS A 199 -4.63 -10.88 -19.36
N ALA A 200 -4.68 -11.38 -20.57
CA ALA A 200 -4.88 -12.80 -20.85
C ALA A 200 -3.70 -13.65 -20.33
N GLY A 201 -2.47 -13.20 -20.52
CA GLY A 201 -1.26 -13.83 -19.98
C GLY A 201 -1.27 -13.90 -18.46
N ILE A 202 -1.70 -12.81 -17.79
CA ILE A 202 -1.91 -12.76 -16.33
C ILE A 202 -2.87 -13.88 -15.92
N SER A 203 -4.08 -13.89 -16.48
CA SER A 203 -5.12 -14.85 -16.09
C SER A 203 -4.66 -16.30 -16.27
N ARG A 204 -3.84 -16.57 -17.27
CA ARG A 204 -3.32 -17.92 -17.54
C ARG A 204 -2.23 -18.35 -16.56
N LEU A 205 -1.40 -17.41 -16.07
CA LEU A 205 -0.20 -17.71 -15.28
C LEU A 205 -0.31 -17.29 -13.80
N THR A 206 -1.47 -16.82 -13.34
CA THR A 206 -1.70 -16.52 -11.92
C THR A 206 -1.34 -17.66 -10.96
N PRO A 207 -1.55 -18.97 -11.29
CA PRO A 207 -1.15 -20.05 -10.39
C PRO A 207 0.36 -20.06 -10.06
N ASN A 208 1.21 -19.48 -10.89
CA ASN A 208 2.64 -19.39 -10.64
C ASN A 208 2.97 -18.42 -9.46
N LEU A 209 2.02 -17.56 -9.04
CA LEU A 209 2.19 -16.73 -7.86
C LEU A 209 2.41 -17.54 -6.58
N ARG A 210 1.99 -18.81 -6.53
CA ARG A 210 2.26 -19.72 -5.41
C ARG A 210 3.75 -19.95 -5.17
N ASN A 211 4.58 -19.76 -6.19
CA ASN A 211 6.03 -19.89 -6.11
C ASN A 211 6.73 -18.57 -5.66
N VAL A 212 5.98 -17.48 -5.54
CA VAL A 212 6.50 -16.19 -5.09
C VAL A 212 6.39 -16.08 -3.57
N SER A 213 7.43 -15.60 -2.90
CA SER A 213 7.38 -15.42 -1.45
C SER A 213 6.32 -14.41 -1.03
N ALA A 214 5.72 -14.66 0.14
CA ALA A 214 4.66 -13.79 0.67
C ALA A 214 5.13 -12.35 0.88
N GLU A 215 6.39 -12.13 1.25
CA GLU A 215 6.99 -10.82 1.44
C GLU A 215 7.05 -10.02 0.13
N ARG A 216 7.37 -10.68 -0.99
CA ARG A 216 7.38 -10.03 -2.31
C ARG A 216 5.97 -9.67 -2.76
N ILE A 217 5.01 -10.57 -2.56
CA ILE A 217 3.58 -10.31 -2.85
C ILE A 217 3.09 -9.15 -2.00
N GLN A 218 3.37 -9.16 -0.68
CA GLN A 218 3.00 -8.10 0.26
C GLN A 218 3.51 -6.74 -0.21
N ALA A 219 4.78 -6.65 -0.62
CA ALA A 219 5.40 -5.39 -1.04
C ALA A 219 4.68 -4.77 -2.24
N GLU A 220 4.33 -5.56 -3.27
CA GLU A 220 3.58 -5.09 -4.43
C GLU A 220 2.12 -4.78 -4.07
N PHE A 221 1.51 -5.60 -3.22
CA PHE A 221 0.15 -5.44 -2.76
C PHE A 221 -0.06 -4.15 -1.95
N VAL A 222 0.84 -3.84 -1.01
CA VAL A 222 0.79 -2.57 -0.26
C VAL A 222 0.90 -1.37 -1.21
N LYS A 223 1.81 -1.42 -2.18
CA LYS A 223 1.94 -0.34 -3.19
C LYS A 223 0.69 -0.18 -4.05
N LEU A 224 -0.03 -1.26 -4.33
CA LEU A 224 -1.33 -1.21 -5.00
C LEU A 224 -2.37 -0.53 -4.11
N LEU A 225 -2.49 -0.96 -2.85
CA LEU A 225 -3.49 -0.43 -1.91
C LEU A 225 -3.30 1.05 -1.61
N VAL A 226 -2.06 1.53 -1.45
CA VAL A 226 -1.77 2.95 -1.19
C VAL A 226 -1.67 3.80 -2.47
N SER A 227 -2.02 3.22 -3.62
CA SER A 227 -2.05 3.94 -4.90
C SER A 227 -3.25 4.89 -5.00
N PRO A 228 -3.29 5.78 -6.01
CA PRO A 228 -4.47 6.60 -6.32
C PRO A 228 -5.72 5.79 -6.69
N HIS A 229 -5.54 4.55 -7.20
CA HIS A 229 -6.64 3.68 -7.65
C HIS A 229 -6.62 2.31 -6.94
N PRO A 230 -6.85 2.26 -5.61
CA PRO A 230 -6.86 0.99 -4.87
C PRO A 230 -7.99 0.06 -5.30
N ASP A 231 -9.06 0.61 -5.88
CA ASP A 231 -10.20 -0.11 -6.47
C ASP A 231 -9.81 -0.96 -7.69
N TYR A 232 -8.61 -0.75 -8.27
CA TYR A 232 -8.04 -1.64 -9.30
C TYR A 232 -7.69 -3.03 -8.76
N LEU A 233 -7.84 -3.27 -7.47
CA LEU A 233 -7.90 -4.61 -6.90
C LEU A 233 -9.00 -5.47 -7.58
N ARG A 234 -10.03 -4.83 -8.16
CA ARG A 234 -11.02 -5.49 -9.03
C ARG A 234 -10.36 -6.22 -10.20
N VAL A 235 -9.35 -5.61 -10.84
CA VAL A 235 -8.61 -6.25 -11.94
C VAL A 235 -7.87 -7.50 -11.43
N ALA A 236 -7.31 -7.45 -10.21
CA ALA A 236 -6.69 -8.62 -9.59
C ALA A 236 -7.70 -9.74 -9.32
N TYR A 237 -8.94 -9.41 -8.92
CA TYR A 237 -10.02 -10.38 -8.79
C TYR A 237 -10.42 -10.96 -10.14
N GLU A 238 -10.71 -10.13 -11.13
CA GLU A 238 -11.14 -10.56 -12.47
C GLU A 238 -10.13 -11.47 -13.17
N THR A 239 -8.84 -11.27 -12.92
CA THR A 239 -7.74 -12.06 -13.50
C THR A 239 -7.35 -13.28 -12.66
N GLY A 240 -7.98 -13.47 -11.49
CA GLY A 240 -7.72 -14.61 -10.60
C GLY A 240 -6.52 -14.42 -9.66
N ILE A 241 -5.88 -13.26 -9.65
CA ILE A 241 -4.71 -12.97 -8.81
C ILE A 241 -5.07 -13.08 -7.32
N THR A 242 -6.20 -12.51 -6.90
CA THR A 242 -6.63 -12.52 -5.50
C THR A 242 -6.85 -13.92 -4.97
N ARG A 243 -7.31 -14.85 -5.81
CA ARG A 243 -7.49 -16.27 -5.44
C ARG A 243 -6.21 -16.92 -4.93
N GLU A 244 -5.05 -16.47 -5.39
CA GLU A 244 -3.78 -17.09 -5.05
C GLU A 244 -3.21 -16.62 -3.69
N PHE A 245 -3.57 -15.42 -3.22
CA PHE A 245 -3.02 -14.89 -1.96
C PHE A 245 -4.07 -14.33 -0.99
N LEU A 246 -5.28 -14.00 -1.46
CA LEU A 246 -6.38 -13.41 -0.66
C LEU A 246 -7.75 -13.98 -1.11
N PRO A 247 -7.95 -15.32 -1.10
CA PRO A 247 -9.20 -15.94 -1.57
C PRO A 247 -10.42 -15.53 -0.78
N GLU A 248 -10.25 -15.04 0.45
CA GLU A 248 -11.34 -14.52 1.27
C GLU A 248 -12.00 -13.28 0.63
N PHE A 249 -11.24 -12.49 -0.11
CA PHE A 249 -11.77 -11.34 -0.87
C PHE A 249 -12.65 -11.80 -2.05
N ASP A 250 -12.28 -12.90 -2.71
CA ASP A 250 -13.10 -13.46 -3.80
C ASP A 250 -14.51 -13.82 -3.28
N LEU A 251 -14.61 -14.41 -2.09
CA LEU A 251 -15.88 -14.68 -1.45
C LEU A 251 -16.68 -13.39 -1.17
N CYS A 252 -16.00 -12.31 -0.81
CA CYS A 252 -16.66 -11.01 -0.63
C CYS A 252 -17.23 -10.48 -1.96
N MET A 253 -16.51 -10.62 -3.06
CA MET A 253 -16.97 -10.20 -4.39
C MET A 253 -18.23 -10.94 -4.85
N GLU A 254 -18.36 -12.20 -4.43
CA GLU A 254 -19.50 -13.08 -4.77
C GLU A 254 -20.67 -12.99 -3.78
N THR A 255 -20.52 -12.25 -2.67
CA THR A 255 -21.55 -12.19 -1.61
C THR A 255 -22.46 -10.97 -1.75
N GLU A 256 -23.73 -11.24 -2.07
CA GLU A 256 -24.79 -10.24 -2.09
C GLU A 256 -25.21 -9.78 -0.69
N GLN A 257 -25.63 -8.54 -0.55
CA GLN A 257 -26.13 -7.93 0.69
C GLN A 257 -27.57 -7.42 0.50
N ASN A 258 -28.57 -8.24 0.77
CA ASN A 258 -29.96 -7.83 0.72
C ASN A 258 -30.38 -7.08 1.99
N THR A 259 -29.94 -5.84 2.10
CA THR A 259 -30.28 -4.92 3.19
C THR A 259 -30.50 -3.50 2.64
N PRO A 260 -31.29 -2.64 3.29
CA PRO A 260 -31.47 -1.27 2.84
C PRO A 260 -30.19 -0.41 2.94
N TYR A 261 -29.21 -0.85 3.70
CA TYR A 261 -27.96 -0.11 3.94
C TYR A 261 -26.94 -0.29 2.81
N HIS A 262 -27.03 -1.34 2.01
CA HIS A 262 -26.06 -1.67 0.99
C HIS A 262 -26.70 -1.77 -0.40
N CYS A 263 -25.99 -1.27 -1.40
CA CYS A 263 -26.37 -1.34 -2.82
C CYS A 263 -25.38 -2.16 -3.66
N PHE A 264 -24.36 -2.73 -3.02
CA PHE A 264 -23.27 -3.48 -3.64
C PHE A 264 -23.12 -4.86 -3.00
N THR A 265 -22.43 -5.78 -3.67
CA THR A 265 -21.87 -6.96 -3.00
C THR A 265 -20.92 -6.54 -1.88
N VAL A 266 -20.54 -7.46 -0.99
CA VAL A 266 -19.57 -7.17 0.07
C VAL A 266 -18.25 -6.67 -0.52
N GLY A 267 -17.74 -7.33 -1.58
CA GLY A 267 -16.48 -6.96 -2.22
C GLY A 267 -16.53 -5.60 -2.92
N GLU A 268 -17.62 -5.30 -3.65
CA GLU A 268 -17.77 -3.99 -4.28
C GLU A 268 -17.89 -2.87 -3.24
N HIS A 269 -18.58 -3.10 -2.13
CA HIS A 269 -18.59 -2.18 -0.99
C HIS A 269 -17.18 -1.93 -0.44
N ILE A 270 -16.38 -3.00 -0.27
CA ILE A 270 -14.97 -2.88 0.15
C ILE A 270 -14.19 -2.00 -0.83
N LEU A 271 -14.28 -2.27 -2.14
CA LEU A 271 -13.58 -1.49 -3.16
C LEU A 271 -13.96 -0.01 -3.13
N HIS A 272 -15.24 0.30 -3.00
CA HIS A 272 -15.71 1.68 -2.87
C HIS A 272 -15.19 2.35 -1.60
N SER A 273 -15.18 1.64 -0.47
CA SER A 273 -14.72 2.17 0.81
C SER A 273 -13.23 2.55 0.81
N LEU A 274 -12.40 1.84 0.03
CA LEU A 274 -10.98 2.16 -0.14
C LEU A 274 -10.75 3.56 -0.71
N LEU A 275 -11.67 4.09 -1.51
CA LEU A 275 -11.55 5.41 -2.12
C LEU A 275 -11.78 6.57 -1.15
N TYR A 276 -12.37 6.30 0.02
CA TYR A 276 -12.74 7.32 1.00
C TYR A 276 -11.78 7.47 2.18
N VAL A 277 -10.66 6.73 2.18
CA VAL A 277 -9.58 6.89 3.16
C VAL A 277 -8.30 7.36 2.47
N GLU A 278 -7.43 8.02 3.23
CA GLU A 278 -6.11 8.41 2.75
C GLU A 278 -5.27 7.21 2.32
N ALA A 279 -4.21 7.49 1.54
CA ALA A 279 -3.26 6.49 1.07
C ALA A 279 -2.30 6.03 2.19
N ASP A 280 -2.87 5.67 3.33
CA ASP A 280 -2.18 5.12 4.49
C ASP A 280 -2.31 3.60 4.54
N LYS A 281 -1.21 2.91 4.86
CA LYS A 281 -1.16 1.44 4.90
C LYS A 281 -2.19 0.84 5.86
N VAL A 282 -2.30 1.38 7.07
CA VAL A 282 -3.21 0.85 8.10
C VAL A 282 -4.66 1.09 7.73
N LEU A 283 -4.99 2.30 7.28
CA LEU A 283 -6.35 2.64 6.82
C LEU A 283 -6.78 1.80 5.64
N ARG A 284 -5.93 1.68 4.60
CA ARG A 284 -6.25 0.89 3.39
C ARG A 284 -6.41 -0.60 3.70
N LEU A 285 -5.55 -1.19 4.54
CA LEU A 285 -5.69 -2.58 5.00
C LEU A 285 -6.95 -2.77 5.85
N THR A 286 -7.27 -1.82 6.71
CA THR A 286 -8.49 -1.86 7.51
C THR A 286 -9.73 -1.85 6.63
N MET A 287 -9.80 -0.93 5.66
CA MET A 287 -10.95 -0.89 4.74
C MET A 287 -11.05 -2.12 3.86
N LEU A 288 -9.93 -2.69 3.41
CA LEU A 288 -9.91 -3.94 2.66
C LEU A 288 -10.51 -5.10 3.47
N LEU A 289 -10.24 -5.17 4.77
CA LEU A 289 -10.54 -6.33 5.60
C LEU A 289 -11.71 -6.13 6.58
N HIS A 290 -12.30 -4.92 6.68
CA HIS A 290 -13.34 -4.63 7.69
C HIS A 290 -14.55 -5.57 7.60
N ASP A 291 -14.95 -5.91 6.39
CA ASP A 291 -16.10 -6.75 6.08
C ASP A 291 -15.72 -8.17 5.61
N ILE A 292 -14.46 -8.58 5.72
CA ILE A 292 -13.93 -9.84 5.20
C ILE A 292 -14.64 -11.08 5.74
N ALA A 293 -15.23 -10.99 6.91
CA ALA A 293 -15.96 -12.09 7.55
C ALA A 293 -17.46 -12.12 7.21
N LYS A 294 -18.02 -11.12 6.51
CA LYS A 294 -19.44 -11.12 6.15
C LYS A 294 -19.88 -12.37 5.39
N PRO A 295 -19.15 -12.90 4.41
CA PRO A 295 -19.53 -14.11 3.71
C PRO A 295 -19.78 -15.31 4.63
N VAL A 296 -18.92 -15.51 5.62
CA VAL A 296 -19.01 -16.65 6.57
C VAL A 296 -19.98 -16.42 7.72
N MET A 297 -20.39 -15.16 7.94
CA MET A 297 -21.34 -14.78 9.00
C MET A 297 -22.74 -14.47 8.47
N LYS A 298 -22.95 -14.61 7.16
CA LYS A 298 -24.23 -14.31 6.53
C LYS A 298 -25.34 -15.24 7.00
N THR A 299 -26.46 -14.67 7.40
CA THR A 299 -27.73 -15.35 7.63
C THR A 299 -28.84 -14.56 6.96
N THR A 300 -29.88 -15.25 6.45
CA THR A 300 -31.02 -14.60 5.82
C THR A 300 -32.29 -14.94 6.61
N ASP A 301 -33.06 -13.92 6.96
CA ASP A 301 -34.34 -14.10 7.70
C ASP A 301 -35.51 -14.52 6.80
N GLU A 302 -36.67 -14.77 7.40
CA GLU A 302 -37.89 -15.20 6.70
C GLU A 302 -38.41 -14.19 5.65
N ASN A 303 -38.01 -12.92 5.76
CA ASN A 303 -38.34 -11.86 4.82
C ASN A 303 -37.28 -11.70 3.70
N GLY A 304 -36.29 -12.58 3.65
CA GLY A 304 -35.20 -12.54 2.68
C GLY A 304 -34.13 -11.47 2.99
N ARG A 305 -34.16 -10.86 4.19
CA ARG A 305 -33.19 -9.86 4.60
C ARG A 305 -31.94 -10.51 5.14
N ASP A 306 -30.77 -10.05 4.70
CA ASP A 306 -29.47 -10.53 5.14
C ASP A 306 -29.01 -9.86 6.44
N HIS A 307 -28.40 -10.65 7.30
CA HIS A 307 -27.80 -10.27 8.57
C HIS A 307 -26.36 -10.80 8.66
N PHE A 308 -25.46 -10.01 9.28
CA PHE A 308 -24.04 -10.32 9.40
C PHE A 308 -23.58 -10.18 10.86
N LYS A 309 -24.33 -10.74 11.80
CA LYS A 309 -24.05 -10.61 13.23
C LYS A 309 -22.65 -11.13 13.56
N MET A 310 -21.93 -10.39 14.42
CA MET A 310 -20.57 -10.75 14.88
C MET A 310 -19.51 -10.76 13.77
N HIS A 311 -19.77 -10.21 12.58
CA HIS A 311 -18.76 -10.15 11.50
C HIS A 311 -17.51 -9.38 11.91
N ALA A 312 -17.60 -8.31 12.72
CA ALA A 312 -16.47 -7.55 13.21
C ALA A 312 -15.55 -8.39 14.14
N VAL A 313 -16.13 -9.23 15.00
CA VAL A 313 -15.37 -10.13 15.88
C VAL A 313 -14.65 -11.21 15.06
N LYS A 314 -15.39 -11.85 14.15
CA LYS A 314 -14.81 -12.85 13.25
C LYS A 314 -13.82 -12.24 12.28
N GLY A 315 -14.07 -11.01 11.83
CA GLY A 315 -13.18 -10.22 10.98
C GLY A 315 -11.85 -9.92 11.65
N GLU A 316 -11.84 -9.59 12.93
CA GLU A 316 -10.60 -9.44 13.73
C GLU A 316 -9.75 -10.73 13.69
N GLU A 317 -10.36 -11.90 13.91
CA GLU A 317 -9.68 -13.18 13.87
C GLU A 317 -9.12 -13.47 12.46
N MET A 318 -9.97 -13.36 11.43
CA MET A 318 -9.59 -13.62 10.05
C MET A 318 -8.50 -12.68 9.58
N SER A 319 -8.60 -11.38 9.88
CA SER A 319 -7.59 -10.39 9.47
C SER A 319 -6.22 -10.67 10.08
N LYS A 320 -6.15 -11.10 11.36
CA LYS A 320 -4.89 -11.54 11.98
C LYS A 320 -4.26 -12.72 11.24
N GLN A 321 -5.07 -13.69 10.81
CA GLN A 321 -4.59 -14.84 10.05
C GLN A 321 -4.09 -14.44 8.66
N ILE A 322 -4.86 -13.62 7.94
CA ILE A 322 -4.51 -13.12 6.61
C ILE A 322 -3.21 -12.31 6.65
N LEU A 323 -3.11 -11.34 7.56
CA LEU A 323 -1.94 -10.47 7.66
C LEU A 323 -0.68 -11.22 8.07
N ARG A 324 -0.78 -12.24 8.97
CA ARG A 324 0.33 -13.13 9.29
C ARG A 324 0.76 -13.97 8.09
N ARG A 325 -0.19 -14.54 7.35
CA ARG A 325 0.07 -15.30 6.12
C ARG A 325 0.81 -14.44 5.10
N LEU A 326 0.45 -13.17 4.99
CA LEU A 326 1.10 -12.18 4.11
C LEU A 326 2.34 -11.53 4.73
N LYS A 327 2.81 -11.98 5.89
CA LYS A 327 4.05 -11.53 6.54
C LYS A 327 4.08 -10.05 6.95
N PHE A 328 2.94 -9.47 7.31
CA PHE A 328 2.92 -8.14 7.90
C PHE A 328 3.55 -8.14 9.30
N ASP A 329 4.08 -6.99 9.71
CA ASP A 329 4.63 -6.78 11.03
C ASP A 329 3.54 -6.78 12.12
N ASN A 330 3.95 -7.10 13.36
CA ASN A 330 3.02 -7.25 14.48
C ASN A 330 2.28 -5.96 14.83
N ASP A 331 2.91 -4.81 14.65
CA ASP A 331 2.28 -3.51 14.93
C ASP A 331 1.16 -3.23 13.93
N THR A 332 1.42 -3.41 12.63
CA THR A 332 0.39 -3.33 11.59
C THR A 332 -0.77 -4.30 11.87
N ILE A 333 -0.47 -5.55 12.23
CA ILE A 333 -1.50 -6.56 12.56
C ILE A 333 -2.34 -6.10 13.75
N ALA A 334 -1.73 -5.60 14.81
CA ALA A 334 -2.43 -5.15 16.00
C ALA A 334 -3.37 -3.96 15.71
N GLN A 335 -2.88 -2.95 14.99
CA GLN A 335 -3.66 -1.75 14.67
C GLN A 335 -4.84 -2.09 13.75
N VAL A 336 -4.59 -2.79 12.63
CA VAL A 336 -5.63 -3.16 11.66
C VAL A 336 -6.70 -4.04 12.30
N SER A 337 -6.29 -5.10 13.01
CA SER A 337 -7.26 -6.02 13.62
C SER A 337 -8.11 -5.35 14.70
N ARG A 338 -7.56 -4.40 15.46
CA ARG A 338 -8.30 -3.64 16.45
C ARG A 338 -9.30 -2.67 15.81
N LEU A 339 -8.92 -1.99 14.74
CA LEU A 339 -9.83 -1.15 13.98
C LEU A 339 -10.97 -1.97 13.37
N ILE A 340 -10.70 -3.15 12.83
CA ILE A 340 -11.72 -4.07 12.30
C ILE A 340 -12.65 -4.54 13.42
N ARG A 341 -12.12 -4.87 14.60
CA ARG A 341 -12.93 -5.28 15.75
C ARG A 341 -14.01 -4.28 16.11
N TYR A 342 -13.72 -3.00 16.00
CA TYR A 342 -14.59 -1.91 16.44
C TYR A 342 -15.21 -1.08 15.31
N HIS A 343 -14.96 -1.43 14.03
CA HIS A 343 -15.45 -0.61 12.90
C HIS A 343 -16.98 -0.46 12.89
N ASP A 344 -17.71 -1.44 13.40
CA ASP A 344 -19.19 -1.43 13.47
C ASP A 344 -19.72 -0.91 14.84
N ASP A 345 -18.84 -0.60 15.80
CA ASP A 345 -19.22 0.10 17.03
C ASP A 345 -19.67 1.51 16.70
N ARG A 346 -20.84 1.89 17.19
CA ARG A 346 -21.46 3.19 16.88
C ARG A 346 -21.85 3.91 18.16
N PRO A 347 -20.86 4.51 18.89
CA PRO A 347 -21.14 5.26 20.10
C PRO A 347 -22.12 6.40 19.78
N GLU A 348 -22.97 6.72 20.74
CA GLU A 348 -23.75 7.93 20.67
C GLU A 348 -22.87 9.17 20.83
N GLY A 349 -23.27 10.29 20.21
CA GLY A 349 -22.53 11.56 20.29
C GLY A 349 -22.68 12.24 21.66
N GLN A 350 -22.34 11.53 22.75
CA GLN A 350 -22.36 12.01 24.12
C GLN A 350 -20.98 11.76 24.75
N MET A 351 -20.49 12.71 25.54
CA MET A 351 -19.14 12.68 26.14
C MET A 351 -18.82 11.36 26.85
N LYS A 352 -19.73 10.85 27.67
CA LYS A 352 -19.56 9.57 28.38
C LYS A 352 -19.40 8.38 27.40
N ALA A 353 -20.24 8.29 26.38
CA ALA A 353 -20.19 7.22 25.37
C ALA A 353 -18.90 7.28 24.58
N VAL A 354 -18.45 8.48 24.22
CA VAL A 354 -17.22 8.70 23.47
C VAL A 354 -15.98 8.36 24.32
N ARG A 355 -15.91 8.79 25.61
CA ARG A 355 -14.81 8.39 26.51
C ARG A 355 -14.66 6.87 26.60
N ARG A 356 -15.76 6.16 26.78
CA ARG A 356 -15.79 4.70 26.83
C ARG A 356 -15.35 4.06 25.51
N ALA A 357 -15.74 4.64 24.37
CA ALA A 357 -15.30 4.20 23.06
C ALA A 357 -13.78 4.40 22.86
N VAL A 358 -13.26 5.58 23.22
CA VAL A 358 -11.83 5.89 23.16
C VAL A 358 -11.02 4.93 24.04
N ASN A 359 -11.50 4.66 25.26
CA ASN A 359 -10.86 3.68 26.14
C ASN A 359 -10.78 2.27 25.50
N ARG A 360 -11.87 1.78 24.90
CA ARG A 360 -11.92 0.45 24.27
C ARG A 360 -11.05 0.36 23.01
N ILE A 361 -11.15 1.35 22.14
CA ILE A 361 -10.49 1.36 20.84
C ILE A 361 -9.00 1.69 20.98
N GLY A 362 -8.67 2.58 21.87
CA GLY A 362 -7.36 3.16 22.10
C GLY A 362 -7.31 4.61 21.63
N GLU A 363 -6.69 5.45 22.44
CA GLU A 363 -6.58 6.89 22.19
C GLU A 363 -5.80 7.19 20.89
N ASP A 364 -4.77 6.39 20.61
CA ASP A 364 -3.92 6.46 19.43
C ASP A 364 -4.64 6.01 18.14
N LEU A 365 -5.58 5.06 18.24
CA LEU A 365 -6.33 4.54 17.10
C LEU A 365 -7.67 5.24 16.86
N PHE A 366 -8.17 6.01 17.82
CA PHE A 366 -9.50 6.61 17.69
C PHE A 366 -9.64 7.59 16.52
N PRO A 367 -8.64 8.41 16.16
CA PRO A 367 -8.70 9.20 14.93
C PRO A 367 -8.85 8.34 13.66
N LEU A 368 -8.10 7.24 13.55
CA LEU A 368 -8.20 6.31 12.42
C LEU A 368 -9.56 5.60 12.40
N TYR A 369 -10.09 5.24 13.57
CA TYR A 369 -11.44 4.67 13.69
C TYR A 369 -12.51 5.63 13.14
N LEU A 370 -12.42 6.93 13.39
CA LEU A 370 -13.35 7.92 12.82
C LEU A 370 -13.27 7.95 11.29
N GLU A 371 -12.06 7.87 10.72
CA GLU A 371 -11.86 7.80 9.26
C GLU A 371 -12.44 6.50 8.67
N VAL A 372 -12.23 5.37 9.33
CA VAL A 372 -12.80 4.07 8.94
C VAL A 372 -14.32 4.12 8.91
N GLN A 373 -14.96 4.64 9.96
CA GLN A 373 -16.42 4.77 10.02
C GLN A 373 -16.98 5.70 8.95
N LYS A 374 -16.28 6.81 8.67
CA LYS A 374 -16.67 7.73 7.60
C LYS A 374 -16.60 7.06 6.23
N ALA A 375 -15.53 6.34 5.95
CA ALA A 375 -15.33 5.65 4.68
C ALA A 375 -16.37 4.54 4.46
N ASP A 376 -16.62 3.72 5.50
CA ASP A 376 -17.66 2.70 5.46
C ASP A 376 -19.04 3.30 5.15
N MET A 377 -19.41 4.38 5.87
CA MET A 377 -20.66 5.09 5.67
C MET A 377 -20.81 5.65 4.25
N LEU A 378 -19.76 6.27 3.71
CA LEU A 378 -19.78 6.87 2.36
C LEU A 378 -19.90 5.83 1.26
N ALA A 379 -19.42 4.60 1.49
CA ALA A 379 -19.53 3.47 0.57
C ALA A 379 -20.87 2.72 0.68
N GLN A 380 -21.73 3.05 1.64
CA GLN A 380 -23.06 2.50 1.80
C GLN A 380 -24.11 3.23 0.95
N SER A 381 -25.34 2.71 0.92
CA SER A 381 -26.50 3.40 0.32
C SER A 381 -26.81 4.71 1.04
N ASP A 382 -27.64 5.56 0.41
CA ASP A 382 -28.07 6.83 1.01
C ASP A 382 -29.08 6.65 2.16
N TYR A 383 -29.48 5.42 2.46
CA TYR A 383 -30.45 5.13 3.51
C TYR A 383 -29.97 5.64 4.88
N ARG A 384 -30.73 6.59 5.45
CA ARG A 384 -30.45 7.27 6.71
C ARG A 384 -29.06 7.94 6.76
N ARG A 385 -28.54 8.40 5.63
CA ARG A 385 -27.19 8.97 5.54
C ARG A 385 -27.04 10.22 6.41
N ASP A 386 -28.02 11.14 6.39
CA ASP A 386 -27.96 12.38 7.17
C ASP A 386 -27.89 12.10 8.68
N GLU A 387 -28.63 11.13 9.17
CA GLU A 387 -28.57 10.72 10.59
C GLU A 387 -27.20 10.12 10.95
N LYS A 388 -26.62 9.34 10.06
CA LYS A 388 -25.29 8.75 10.25
C LYS A 388 -24.21 9.84 10.28
N ILE A 389 -24.29 10.83 9.37
CA ILE A 389 -23.38 11.98 9.34
C ILE A 389 -23.50 12.79 10.63
N ALA A 390 -24.70 13.18 11.02
CA ALA A 390 -24.95 13.97 12.22
C ALA A 390 -24.39 13.29 13.49
N ARG A 391 -24.58 11.96 13.60
CA ARG A 391 -24.03 11.19 14.72
C ARG A 391 -22.50 11.22 14.68
N GLN A 392 -21.87 11.01 13.53
CA GLN A 392 -20.43 10.99 13.40
C GLN A 392 -19.81 12.36 13.74
N GLU A 393 -20.44 13.45 13.28
CA GLU A 393 -20.01 14.80 13.62
C GLU A 393 -20.11 15.07 15.14
N SER A 394 -21.17 14.60 15.78
CA SER A 394 -21.35 14.70 17.22
C SER A 394 -20.29 13.90 17.99
N VAL A 395 -19.97 12.67 17.56
CA VAL A 395 -18.89 11.85 18.15
C VAL A 395 -17.53 12.56 18.01
N LYS A 396 -17.26 13.10 16.82
CA LYS A 396 -16.02 13.83 16.55
C LYS A 396 -15.91 15.09 17.43
N ALA A 397 -16.97 15.86 17.56
CA ALA A 397 -17.00 17.06 18.42
C ALA A 397 -16.73 16.70 19.88
N CYS A 398 -17.36 15.64 20.41
CA CYS A 398 -17.10 15.15 21.76
C CYS A 398 -15.65 14.69 21.94
N TYR A 399 -15.07 14.00 20.95
CA TYR A 399 -13.67 13.58 20.98
C TYR A 399 -12.71 14.78 21.02
N GLU A 400 -12.93 15.79 20.17
CA GLU A 400 -12.13 17.01 20.12
C GLU A 400 -12.21 17.81 21.45
N GLU A 401 -13.39 17.91 22.04
CA GLU A 401 -13.60 18.55 23.33
C GLU A 401 -12.87 17.80 24.46
N MET A 402 -13.05 16.49 24.53
CA MET A 402 -12.38 15.61 25.48
C MET A 402 -10.85 15.74 25.40
N HIS A 403 -10.31 15.78 24.16
CA HIS A 403 -8.87 15.93 23.94
C HIS A 403 -8.37 17.33 24.36
N ARG A 404 -9.12 18.38 24.05
CA ARG A 404 -8.81 19.76 24.45
C ARG A 404 -8.80 19.92 25.98
N GLU A 405 -9.70 19.24 26.69
CA GLU A 405 -9.80 19.26 28.15
C GLU A 405 -8.84 18.26 28.83
N ASN A 406 -8.05 17.51 28.09
CA ASN A 406 -7.16 16.45 28.58
C ASN A 406 -7.87 15.47 29.53
N GLN A 407 -9.09 15.07 29.19
CA GLN A 407 -9.86 14.13 30.00
C GLN A 407 -9.19 12.75 30.03
N CYS A 408 -9.24 12.09 31.17
CA CYS A 408 -8.70 10.76 31.37
C CYS A 408 -9.53 9.71 30.62
N VAL A 409 -8.87 8.91 29.80
CA VAL A 409 -9.47 7.80 29.03
C VAL A 409 -8.68 6.50 29.12
N SER A 410 -7.59 6.48 29.87
CA SER A 410 -6.73 5.31 30.00
C SER A 410 -6.00 5.28 31.35
N LEU A 411 -5.49 4.12 31.72
CA LEU A 411 -4.65 3.98 32.93
C LEU A 411 -3.40 4.88 32.89
N LYS A 412 -2.94 5.31 31.72
CA LYS A 412 -1.79 6.21 31.59
C LYS A 412 -2.07 7.65 32.10
N THR A 413 -3.31 8.07 31.99
CA THR A 413 -3.77 9.40 32.35
C THR A 413 -4.59 9.42 33.67
N LEU A 414 -4.74 8.26 34.33
CA LEU A 414 -5.38 8.16 35.63
C LEU A 414 -4.50 8.81 36.69
N ALA A 415 -5.10 9.62 37.59
CA ALA A 415 -4.38 10.38 38.63
C ALA A 415 -3.78 9.51 39.74
N VAL A 416 -4.18 8.23 39.85
CA VAL A 416 -3.64 7.22 40.78
C VAL A 416 -2.90 6.16 40.00
N THR A 417 -1.71 5.82 40.45
CA THR A 417 -0.84 4.78 39.89
C THR A 417 -0.70 3.58 40.84
N GLY A 418 -0.19 2.45 40.33
CA GLY A 418 0.13 1.29 41.17
C GLY A 418 1.11 1.61 42.30
N ARG A 419 2.01 2.59 42.12
CA ARG A 419 2.92 3.06 43.18
C ARG A 419 2.17 3.75 44.32
N ASP A 420 1.15 4.55 44.00
CA ASP A 420 0.34 5.21 44.99
C ASP A 420 -0.43 4.22 45.86
N LEU A 421 -0.94 3.15 45.23
CA LEU A 421 -1.63 2.08 45.95
C LEU A 421 -0.67 1.30 46.86
N ILE A 422 0.55 1.04 46.43
CA ILE A 422 1.57 0.38 47.25
C ILE A 422 1.94 1.26 48.46
N GLN A 423 2.08 2.55 48.27
CA GLN A 423 2.33 3.52 49.37
C GLN A 423 1.17 3.57 50.36
N ALA A 424 -0.06 3.30 49.91
CA ALA A 424 -1.24 3.23 50.78
C ALA A 424 -1.39 1.88 51.49
N GLY A 425 -0.46 0.92 51.29
CA GLY A 425 -0.42 -0.36 51.98
C GLY A 425 -0.93 -1.56 51.21
N TYR A 426 -1.33 -1.39 49.94
CA TYR A 426 -1.73 -2.53 49.06
C TYR A 426 -0.50 -3.33 48.64
N LYS A 427 -0.65 -4.65 48.58
CA LYS A 427 0.44 -5.54 48.15
C LYS A 427 0.57 -5.57 46.63
N PRO A 428 1.80 -5.62 46.09
CA PRO A 428 2.01 -5.84 44.66
C PRO A 428 1.34 -7.14 44.19
N GLY A 429 0.52 -7.07 43.14
CA GLY A 429 -0.19 -8.21 42.59
C GLY A 429 -1.33 -7.85 41.64
N PRO A 430 -2.08 -8.82 41.14
CA PRO A 430 -3.20 -8.62 40.21
C PRO A 430 -4.28 -7.67 40.77
N GLU A 431 -4.50 -7.65 42.10
CA GLU A 431 -5.45 -6.82 42.77
C GLU A 431 -5.24 -5.33 42.50
N LEU A 432 -3.97 -4.87 42.37
CA LEU A 432 -3.70 -3.47 42.02
C LEU A 432 -4.26 -3.13 40.61
N GLY A 433 -4.17 -4.04 39.68
CA GLY A 433 -4.74 -3.86 38.33
C GLY A 433 -6.27 -3.77 38.38
N GLU A 434 -6.91 -4.58 39.19
CA GLU A 434 -8.37 -4.55 39.38
C GLU A 434 -8.83 -3.23 40.00
N ILE A 435 -8.13 -2.74 41.03
CA ILE A 435 -8.42 -1.46 41.64
C ILE A 435 -8.26 -0.30 40.64
N LEU A 436 -7.14 -0.27 39.89
CA LEU A 436 -6.91 0.79 38.90
C LEU A 436 -7.96 0.75 37.79
N ASN A 437 -8.36 -0.41 37.31
CA ASN A 437 -9.42 -0.55 36.31
C ASN A 437 -10.78 -0.06 36.86
N ARG A 438 -11.11 -0.39 38.09
CA ARG A 438 -12.33 0.11 38.75
C ARG A 438 -12.33 1.64 38.91
N LEU A 439 -11.20 2.23 39.30
CA LEU A 439 -11.04 3.67 39.35
C LEU A 439 -11.15 4.33 37.96
N LEU A 440 -10.57 3.71 36.95
CA LEU A 440 -10.70 4.18 35.56
C LEU A 440 -12.16 4.13 35.08
N GLU A 441 -12.88 3.04 35.32
CA GLU A 441 -14.30 2.95 35.02
C GLU A 441 -15.12 4.05 35.67
N HIS A 442 -14.82 4.42 36.92
CA HIS A 442 -15.44 5.56 37.61
C HIS A 442 -15.13 6.88 36.91
N VAL A 443 -13.85 7.13 36.56
CA VAL A 443 -13.42 8.37 35.90
C VAL A 443 -13.97 8.49 34.47
N LEU A 444 -14.16 7.40 33.76
CA LEU A 444 -14.83 7.44 32.44
C LEU A 444 -16.27 7.97 32.54
N ASP A 445 -16.92 7.77 33.68
CA ASP A 445 -18.27 8.30 33.96
C ASP A 445 -18.25 9.69 34.54
N VAL A 446 -17.32 9.98 35.46
CA VAL A 446 -17.19 11.21 36.25
C VAL A 446 -15.75 11.76 36.15
N PRO A 447 -15.40 12.41 35.01
CA PRO A 447 -14.02 12.79 34.72
C PRO A 447 -13.45 13.84 35.71
N GLU A 448 -14.29 14.63 36.35
CA GLU A 448 -13.91 15.59 37.37
C GLU A 448 -13.34 14.94 38.64
N ASP A 449 -13.64 13.68 38.90
CA ASP A 449 -13.12 12.91 40.01
C ASP A 449 -11.68 12.37 39.77
N ASN A 450 -11.07 12.65 38.61
CA ASN A 450 -9.69 12.23 38.33
C ASN A 450 -8.66 13.06 39.08
N THR A 451 -8.75 13.05 40.40
CA THR A 451 -7.75 13.61 41.31
C THR A 451 -7.27 12.55 42.31
N LYS A 452 -6.01 12.64 42.73
CA LYS A 452 -5.44 11.64 43.63
C LYS A 452 -6.23 11.50 44.93
N GLU A 453 -6.62 12.64 45.54
CA GLU A 453 -7.38 12.67 46.78
C GLU A 453 -8.73 11.98 46.64
N LYS A 454 -9.45 12.33 45.58
CA LYS A 454 -10.79 11.76 45.33
C LYS A 454 -10.72 10.27 45.08
N LEU A 455 -9.84 9.85 44.18
CA LEU A 455 -9.72 8.42 43.79
C LEU A 455 -9.24 7.58 44.98
N MET A 456 -8.31 8.05 45.78
CA MET A 456 -7.87 7.33 46.99
C MET A 456 -8.97 7.22 48.05
N SER A 457 -9.97 8.10 48.06
CA SER A 457 -11.12 8.00 48.96
C SER A 457 -12.18 6.98 48.52
N LEU A 458 -12.06 6.43 47.31
CA LEU A 458 -12.99 5.43 46.73
C LEU A 458 -12.52 3.98 46.92
N ILE A 459 -11.35 3.76 47.52
CA ILE A 459 -10.71 2.44 47.70
C ILE A 459 -10.54 2.04 49.16
#